data_7d6618cc22e143e4eb4f48722cdd4a71
#
_entry.id   7d6618cc22e143e4eb4f48722cdd4a71
#
_cell.length_a   1.000
_cell.length_b   1.000
_cell.length_c   1.000
_cell.angle_alpha   90.00
_cell.angle_beta   90.00
_cell.angle_gamma   90.00
#
_symmetry.space_group_name_H-M   'P 1'
#
loop_
_entity.id
_entity.type
_entity.pdbx_description
1 polymer ?
#
loop_
_entity_poly.entity_id
_entity_poly.type
_entity_poly.pdbx_seq_one_letter_code
_entity_poly.pdbx_strand_id
1 'polypeptide(L)'
;MQSAMKGIACLGLLAALCSVWGVAAQEPARHAVGLELRGDTMIYRSVALPCRQGTGNHVWSGYAYEPWTPAQKVFALSKFWSEARRNYVRMDRVGAERWDSLYLSLIEPVRRTRNDDEFYRLMQRFCAFLEDEHTFVAVDRNYPQSAESFGDGWVLSLVTIDGRVVVNEVARAKAAEVPPGSEVVSVDGRPAAECLAGAMLRVSASNERARRYKAAGELLRGLAGTEHEVEFRRPDGSSVRVRLVNVSGEYGDSDLASLPGRDRRSLRAPFRLEWYPGDVAYVKLGSFRPGSAVKAFHDAFPEIQGRARKLILDLRGNGGGRNRVAAHIMAHFSHDTLLCEGTWRTRTYHAAYASWGAQAEAKDTVANPPVRAGFENYRGLALSEPRPHEFRYAPDRESLVVPTVILTDVGTCSSAENFLIMADSQPHMTRIGSATSGCTASPVVYELIPGMHCGICTREVRFPDDREYVGTGIAPDIEVVPTLADWLEGRDPVLERALEYLADK
;
A
#
# COMPACT_ATOMS: atom_id res chain seq x y z
N MET A 1 -19.94 -6.83 58.63
CA MET A 1 -20.20 -6.26 57.31
C MET A 1 -20.21 -4.73 57.43
N GLN A 2 -19.04 -4.12 57.59
CA GLN A 2 -18.86 -2.64 57.53
C GLN A 2 -17.35 -2.36 57.51
N SER A 3 -16.67 -2.60 56.42
CA SER A 3 -15.26 -2.24 56.25
C SER A 3 -14.76 -2.32 54.80
N ALA A 4 -15.61 -2.00 53.81
CA ALA A 4 -15.17 -2.06 52.39
C ALA A 4 -15.64 -0.86 51.54
N MET A 5 -15.97 0.27 52.14
CA MET A 5 -16.48 1.44 51.41
C MET A 5 -15.77 2.78 51.75
N LYS A 6 -14.49 2.77 52.03
CA LYS A 6 -13.71 4.01 52.26
C LYS A 6 -12.50 4.20 51.30
N GLY A 7 -12.34 3.38 50.26
CA GLY A 7 -11.19 3.44 49.36
C GLY A 7 -11.42 4.20 48.02
N ILE A 8 -12.64 4.58 47.69
CA ILE A 8 -12.93 5.08 46.31
C ILE A 8 -13.14 6.62 46.26
N ALA A 9 -13.23 7.29 47.40
CA ALA A 9 -13.51 8.74 47.45
C ALA A 9 -12.24 9.64 47.35
N CYS A 10 -11.04 9.11 47.45
CA CYS A 10 -9.81 9.94 47.41
C CYS A 10 -9.19 10.11 46.03
N LEU A 11 -9.54 9.29 45.03
CA LEU A 11 -9.00 9.45 43.67
C LEU A 11 -9.78 10.48 42.80
N GLY A 12 -11.00 10.78 43.18
CA GLY A 12 -11.82 11.78 42.49
C GLY A 12 -11.50 13.25 42.82
N LEU A 13 -10.88 13.50 43.96
CA LEU A 13 -10.59 14.89 44.42
C LEU A 13 -9.23 15.43 43.92
N LEU A 14 -8.29 14.55 43.53
CA LEU A 14 -7.00 14.98 42.97
C LEU A 14 -7.09 15.39 41.50
N ALA A 15 -8.08 14.87 40.76
CA ALA A 15 -8.29 15.27 39.37
C ALA A 15 -8.98 16.62 39.22
N ALA A 16 -9.76 17.08 40.25
CA ALA A 16 -10.50 18.34 40.23
C ALA A 16 -9.65 19.55 40.68
N LEU A 17 -8.53 19.36 41.35
CA LEU A 17 -7.65 20.44 41.81
C LEU A 17 -6.56 20.84 40.81
N CYS A 18 -6.28 20.03 39.77
CA CYS A 18 -5.33 20.38 38.72
C CYS A 18 -5.92 21.28 37.60
N SER A 19 -7.25 21.52 37.58
CA SER A 19 -7.89 22.32 36.54
C SER A 19 -7.94 23.84 36.87
N VAL A 20 -7.49 24.28 38.02
CA VAL A 20 -7.57 25.68 38.44
C VAL A 20 -6.25 26.46 38.32
N TRP A 21 -5.13 25.78 38.02
CA TRP A 21 -3.81 26.43 37.98
C TRP A 21 -3.14 26.26 36.61
N GLY A 22 -3.77 26.35 35.50
CA GLY A 22 -3.17 26.61 34.18
C GLY A 22 -1.79 25.99 33.88
N VAL A 23 -1.39 24.93 34.60
CA VAL A 23 -0.18 24.15 34.32
C VAL A 23 -0.58 23.10 33.28
N ALA A 24 -0.23 23.34 32.02
CA ALA A 24 -0.29 22.30 31.00
C ALA A 24 0.45 21.06 31.52
N ALA A 25 -0.27 19.96 31.71
CA ALA A 25 0.36 18.69 32.03
C ALA A 25 1.36 18.38 30.90
N GLN A 26 2.65 18.46 31.18
CA GLN A 26 3.67 17.98 30.25
C GLN A 26 3.45 16.48 30.09
N GLU A 27 3.19 16.06 28.86
CA GLU A 27 3.14 14.63 28.54
C GLU A 27 4.46 13.96 28.97
N PRO A 28 4.44 12.74 29.51
CA PRO A 28 5.65 12.06 29.89
C PRO A 28 6.52 11.84 28.66
N ALA A 29 7.74 12.37 28.68
CA ALA A 29 8.72 12.16 27.64
C ALA A 29 9.01 10.65 27.49
N ARG A 30 8.89 10.12 26.29
CA ARG A 30 9.39 8.78 25.99
C ARG A 30 10.92 8.82 25.99
N HIS A 31 11.55 7.89 26.69
CA HIS A 31 12.99 7.78 26.74
C HIS A 31 13.48 6.74 25.73
N ALA A 32 14.34 7.15 24.80
CA ALA A 32 15.15 6.22 24.04
C ALA A 32 16.45 5.93 24.82
N VAL A 33 16.85 4.66 24.87
CA VAL A 33 18.09 4.24 25.52
C VAL A 33 19.18 4.22 24.46
N GLY A 34 20.13 5.14 24.57
CA GLY A 34 21.37 5.11 23.80
C GLY A 34 22.45 4.31 24.53
N LEU A 35 23.11 3.40 23.84
CA LEU A 35 24.26 2.64 24.33
C LEU A 35 25.54 3.30 23.78
N GLU A 36 26.42 3.77 24.67
CA GLU A 36 27.74 4.31 24.33
C GLU A 36 28.82 3.43 24.97
N LEU A 37 29.74 2.90 24.14
CA LEU A 37 30.91 2.17 24.60
C LEU A 37 32.06 3.17 24.85
N ARG A 38 32.51 3.24 26.09
CA ARG A 38 33.74 3.96 26.47
C ARG A 38 34.75 2.98 27.05
N GLY A 39 35.71 2.59 26.24
CA GLY A 39 36.62 1.49 26.57
C GLY A 39 35.83 0.20 26.77
N ASP A 40 36.05 -0.54 27.87
CA ASP A 40 35.33 -1.76 28.19
C ASP A 40 34.02 -1.52 28.96
N THR A 41 33.60 -0.25 29.13
CA THR A 41 32.43 0.09 29.95
C THR A 41 31.27 0.53 29.01
N MET A 42 30.14 -0.14 29.15
CA MET A 42 28.91 0.21 28.50
C MET A 42 28.15 1.26 29.29
N ILE A 43 27.95 2.44 28.71
CA ILE A 43 27.21 3.54 29.32
C ILE A 43 25.81 3.64 28.70
N TYR A 44 24.80 3.53 29.55
CA TYR A 44 23.40 3.75 29.17
C TYR A 44 23.07 5.24 29.30
N ARG A 45 22.70 5.88 28.20
CA ARG A 45 22.11 7.21 28.22
C ARG A 45 20.67 7.13 27.79
N SER A 46 19.74 7.55 28.63
CA SER A 46 18.37 7.79 28.22
C SER A 46 18.26 9.19 27.60
N VAL A 47 17.80 9.25 26.37
CA VAL A 47 17.51 10.50 25.69
C VAL A 47 15.99 10.69 25.70
N ALA A 48 15.53 11.83 26.23
CA ALA A 48 14.12 12.19 26.16
C ALA A 48 13.77 12.52 24.71
N LEU A 49 12.84 11.78 24.13
CA LEU A 49 12.31 12.06 22.79
C LEU A 49 11.00 12.86 22.94
N PRO A 50 10.86 14.02 22.28
CA PRO A 50 9.57 14.71 22.25
C PRO A 50 8.55 13.84 21.52
N CYS A 51 7.40 13.58 22.13
CA CYS A 51 6.31 12.81 21.55
C CYS A 51 5.16 13.75 21.20
N ARG A 52 4.79 13.86 19.93
CA ARG A 52 3.51 14.44 19.51
C ARG A 52 2.56 13.32 19.11
N GLN A 53 1.40 13.29 19.74
CA GLN A 53 0.31 12.39 19.32
C GLN A 53 -0.35 12.98 18.07
N GLY A 54 -0.30 12.23 16.97
CA GLY A 54 -1.09 12.48 15.77
C GLY A 54 -2.38 11.66 15.82
N THR A 55 -3.53 12.29 15.61
CA THR A 55 -4.81 11.61 15.41
C THR A 55 -4.90 11.11 13.98
N GLY A 56 -4.49 9.85 13.74
CA GLY A 56 -4.56 9.21 12.43
C GLY A 56 -3.59 8.04 12.32
N ASN A 57 -3.81 7.16 11.34
CA ASN A 57 -2.97 5.97 11.11
C ASN A 57 -1.53 6.28 10.63
N HIS A 58 -1.13 7.54 10.59
CA HIS A 58 0.21 7.99 10.26
C HIS A 58 0.72 8.88 11.38
N VAL A 59 1.63 8.35 12.19
CA VAL A 59 2.37 9.13 13.17
C VAL A 59 3.46 9.90 12.42
N TRP A 60 3.15 11.15 12.04
CA TRP A 60 4.17 12.06 11.53
C TRP A 60 4.82 12.73 12.75
N SER A 61 6.08 12.40 13.01
CA SER A 61 6.85 13.13 14.01
C SER A 61 7.18 14.51 13.39
N GLY A 62 6.81 15.60 14.03
CA GLY A 62 7.19 16.95 13.56
C GLY A 62 8.63 17.30 13.91
N TYR A 63 9.56 16.33 13.82
CA TYR A 63 10.97 16.56 14.09
C TYR A 63 11.62 17.39 12.98
N ALA A 64 12.52 18.30 13.35
CA ALA A 64 13.47 18.87 12.39
C ALA A 64 14.38 17.73 11.88
N TYR A 65 14.73 17.78 10.60
CA TYR A 65 15.65 16.81 10.05
C TYR A 65 17.04 16.93 10.72
N GLU A 66 17.48 15.81 11.30
CA GLU A 66 18.84 15.61 11.75
C GLU A 66 19.37 14.30 11.15
N PRO A 67 20.55 14.27 10.54
CA PRO A 67 21.12 13.05 9.96
C PRO A 67 21.24 11.94 11.01
N TRP A 68 20.85 10.73 10.63
CA TRP A 68 20.94 9.58 11.53
C TRP A 68 22.36 9.11 11.73
N THR A 69 22.70 8.86 12.99
CA THR A 69 23.99 8.25 13.33
C THR A 69 24.05 6.78 12.86
N PRO A 70 25.26 6.22 12.63
CA PRO A 70 25.41 4.80 12.30
C PRO A 70 24.73 3.85 13.31
N ALA A 71 24.74 4.20 14.60
CA ALA A 71 24.07 3.42 15.64
C ALA A 71 22.54 3.43 15.49
N GLN A 72 21.94 4.58 15.20
CA GLN A 72 20.50 4.67 14.92
C GLN A 72 20.12 3.88 13.66
N LYS A 73 20.93 3.92 12.61
CA LYS A 73 20.70 3.14 11.38
C LYS A 73 20.70 1.63 11.65
N VAL A 74 21.66 1.14 12.41
CA VAL A 74 21.71 -0.28 12.82
C VAL A 74 20.54 -0.63 13.72
N PHE A 75 20.16 0.26 14.66
CA PHE A 75 18.99 0.04 15.51
C PHE A 75 17.69 -0.05 14.68
N ALA A 76 17.48 0.83 13.69
CA ALA A 76 16.32 0.79 12.80
C ALA A 76 16.26 -0.52 12.00
N LEU A 77 17.41 -0.97 11.45
CA LEU A 77 17.53 -2.26 10.76
C LEU A 77 17.14 -3.41 11.68
N SER A 78 17.68 -3.44 12.90
CA SER A 78 17.43 -4.50 13.91
C SER A 78 15.98 -4.51 14.36
N LYS A 79 15.38 -3.34 14.57
CA LYS A 79 13.99 -3.20 14.97
C LYS A 79 13.06 -3.68 13.86
N PHE A 80 13.28 -3.25 12.62
CA PHE A 80 12.49 -3.71 11.48
C PHE A 80 12.59 -5.24 11.28
N TRP A 81 13.83 -5.80 11.36
CA TRP A 81 14.03 -7.24 11.28
C TRP A 81 13.23 -7.99 12.36
N SER A 82 13.32 -7.56 13.62
CA SER A 82 12.66 -8.21 14.76
C SER A 82 11.13 -8.10 14.68
N GLU A 83 10.61 -6.91 14.33
CA GLU A 83 9.17 -6.69 14.22
C GLU A 83 8.58 -7.45 13.02
N ALA A 84 9.26 -7.47 11.87
CA ALA A 84 8.83 -8.25 10.72
C ALA A 84 8.87 -9.75 11.00
N ARG A 85 9.95 -10.23 11.65
CA ARG A 85 10.11 -11.64 12.04
C ARG A 85 8.96 -12.16 12.89
N ARG A 86 8.40 -11.30 13.74
CA ARG A 86 7.31 -11.64 14.67
C ARG A 86 5.93 -11.42 14.09
N ASN A 87 5.73 -10.33 13.35
CA ASN A 87 4.39 -9.85 12.99
C ASN A 87 4.00 -10.13 11.52
N TYR A 88 4.99 -10.30 10.61
CA TYR A 88 4.67 -10.51 9.21
C TYR A 88 3.94 -11.84 9.02
N VAL A 89 2.70 -11.76 8.57
CA VAL A 89 1.79 -12.92 8.53
C VAL A 89 2.28 -14.06 7.63
N ARG A 90 3.02 -13.74 6.55
CA ARG A 90 3.54 -14.72 5.59
C ARG A 90 5.04 -15.02 5.76
N MET A 91 5.58 -14.91 6.97
CA MET A 91 6.99 -15.19 7.28
C MET A 91 7.39 -16.64 6.96
N ASP A 92 6.44 -17.58 6.96
CA ASP A 92 6.62 -18.96 6.52
C ASP A 92 7.08 -19.08 5.06
N ARG A 93 6.60 -18.19 4.18
CA ARG A 93 7.00 -18.16 2.75
C ARG A 93 8.38 -17.53 2.54
N VAL A 94 8.72 -16.56 3.37
CA VAL A 94 10.04 -15.92 3.34
C VAL A 94 11.13 -16.87 3.85
N GLY A 95 10.82 -17.63 4.89
CA GLY A 95 11.76 -18.47 5.60
C GLY A 95 12.56 -17.68 6.65
N ALA A 96 12.41 -18.08 7.92
CA ALA A 96 13.02 -17.39 9.04
C ALA A 96 14.55 -17.29 8.93
N GLU A 97 15.20 -18.40 8.59
CA GLU A 97 16.66 -18.48 8.47
C GLU A 97 17.19 -17.59 7.33
N ARG A 98 16.45 -17.54 6.22
CA ARG A 98 16.79 -16.67 5.09
C ARG A 98 16.62 -15.19 5.47
N TRP A 99 15.58 -14.86 6.25
CA TRP A 99 15.35 -13.51 6.77
C TRP A 99 16.47 -13.09 7.72
N ASP A 100 16.86 -13.98 8.66
CA ASP A 100 17.94 -13.74 9.60
C ASP A 100 19.31 -13.59 8.89
N SER A 101 19.58 -14.41 7.88
CA SER A 101 20.81 -14.32 7.06
C SER A 101 20.88 -13.00 6.28
N LEU A 102 19.75 -12.55 5.72
CA LEU A 102 19.70 -11.26 5.02
C LEU A 102 19.95 -10.10 6.00
N TYR A 103 19.34 -10.12 7.19
CA TYR A 103 19.61 -9.13 8.22
C TYR A 103 21.10 -9.04 8.57
N LEU A 104 21.73 -10.19 8.87
CA LEU A 104 23.16 -10.22 9.20
C LEU A 104 24.02 -9.65 8.09
N SER A 105 23.71 -9.94 6.83
CA SER A 105 24.44 -9.43 5.67
C SER A 105 24.31 -7.90 5.50
N LEU A 106 23.29 -7.27 6.07
CA LEU A 106 23.02 -5.83 5.94
C LEU A 106 23.61 -4.98 7.07
N ILE A 107 24.03 -5.56 8.19
CA ILE A 107 24.54 -4.79 9.35
C ILE A 107 25.71 -3.89 8.94
N GLU A 108 26.72 -4.45 8.30
CA GLU A 108 27.92 -3.67 7.92
C GLU A 108 27.66 -2.72 6.75
N PRO A 109 26.94 -3.07 5.66
CA PRO A 109 26.49 -2.12 4.66
C PRO A 109 25.73 -0.92 5.23
N VAL A 110 24.77 -1.14 6.15
CA VAL A 110 24.00 -0.07 6.80
C VAL A 110 24.89 0.83 7.63
N ARG A 111 25.82 0.28 8.39
CA ARG A 111 26.77 1.05 9.19
C ARG A 111 27.67 1.96 8.37
N ARG A 112 27.99 1.55 7.13
CA ARG A 112 28.89 2.26 6.20
C ARG A 112 28.19 3.22 5.26
N THR A 113 26.86 3.37 5.33
CA THR A 113 26.15 4.32 4.48
C THR A 113 26.66 5.74 4.70
N ARG A 114 26.93 6.45 3.60
CA ARG A 114 27.50 7.81 3.62
C ARG A 114 26.47 8.88 3.99
N ASN A 115 25.21 8.62 3.70
CA ASN A 115 24.08 9.51 3.96
C ASN A 115 22.80 8.73 4.24
N ASP A 116 21.71 9.44 4.55
CA ASP A 116 20.45 8.83 4.94
C ASP A 116 19.66 8.29 3.74
N ASP A 117 19.86 8.81 2.52
CA ASP A 117 19.24 8.26 1.31
C ASP A 117 19.80 6.87 0.98
N GLU A 118 21.13 6.67 1.07
CA GLU A 118 21.73 5.35 0.91
C GLU A 118 21.18 4.36 1.93
N PHE A 119 21.05 4.79 3.18
CA PHE A 119 20.45 3.97 4.23
C PHE A 119 18.99 3.65 3.93
N TYR A 120 18.20 4.65 3.56
CA TYR A 120 16.78 4.46 3.24
C TYR A 120 16.60 3.48 2.06
N ARG A 121 17.42 3.58 1.01
CA ARG A 121 17.43 2.65 -0.13
C ARG A 121 17.78 1.21 0.28
N LEU A 122 18.70 1.02 1.24
CA LEU A 122 18.97 -0.30 1.81
C LEU A 122 17.77 -0.84 2.60
N MET A 123 17.12 0.01 3.40
CA MET A 123 15.91 -0.36 4.14
C MET A 123 14.75 -0.69 3.21
N GLN A 124 14.54 0.07 2.12
CA GLN A 124 13.55 -0.24 1.09
C GLN A 124 13.83 -1.62 0.47
N ARG A 125 15.10 -1.91 0.12
CA ARG A 125 15.50 -3.20 -0.44
C ARG A 125 15.27 -4.35 0.54
N PHE A 126 15.59 -4.15 1.81
CA PHE A 126 15.32 -5.12 2.87
C PHE A 126 13.83 -5.38 3.03
N CYS A 127 13.02 -4.33 3.04
CA CYS A 127 11.57 -4.41 3.11
C CYS A 127 10.97 -5.12 1.88
N ALA A 128 11.40 -4.78 0.68
CA ALA A 128 10.91 -5.35 -0.58
C ALA A 128 11.12 -6.88 -0.68
N PHE A 129 12.06 -7.43 0.10
CA PHE A 129 12.29 -8.87 0.20
C PHE A 129 11.09 -9.64 0.78
N LEU A 130 10.22 -8.97 1.54
CA LEU A 130 9.01 -9.57 2.09
C LEU A 130 7.89 -9.74 1.05
N GLU A 131 8.03 -9.15 -0.13
CA GLU A 131 7.09 -9.27 -1.26
C GLU A 131 5.64 -8.97 -0.87
N ASP A 132 5.44 -7.86 -0.14
CA ASP A 132 4.12 -7.44 0.32
C ASP A 132 3.92 -5.93 0.18
N GLU A 133 2.82 -5.53 -0.46
CA GLU A 133 2.50 -4.13 -0.72
C GLU A 133 2.14 -3.33 0.52
N HIS A 134 1.56 -3.97 1.54
CA HIS A 134 1.20 -3.34 2.81
C HIS A 134 2.34 -3.34 3.83
N THR A 135 3.46 -4.02 3.53
CA THR A 135 4.69 -3.94 4.31
C THR A 135 5.62 -2.94 3.65
N PHE A 136 5.94 -1.87 4.36
CA PHE A 136 6.68 -0.73 3.82
C PHE A 136 7.63 -0.12 4.85
N VAL A 137 8.61 0.61 4.36
CA VAL A 137 9.39 1.60 5.13
C VAL A 137 9.14 2.98 4.52
N ALA A 138 9.04 3.99 5.37
CA ALA A 138 8.77 5.37 4.98
C ALA A 138 9.57 6.34 5.85
N VAL A 139 9.84 7.51 5.32
CA VAL A 139 10.46 8.62 6.04
C VAL A 139 9.52 9.82 6.08
N ASP A 140 9.65 10.66 7.10
CA ASP A 140 8.83 11.86 7.25
C ASP A 140 9.08 12.85 6.12
N ARG A 141 8.11 13.71 5.84
CA ARG A 141 8.18 14.73 4.78
C ARG A 141 9.32 15.72 4.94
N ASN A 142 9.79 15.92 6.16
CA ASN A 142 10.92 16.82 6.45
C ASN A 142 12.30 16.22 6.13
N TYR A 143 12.33 14.93 5.80
CA TYR A 143 13.56 14.28 5.34
C TYR A 143 13.84 14.63 3.88
N PRO A 144 15.12 14.67 3.48
CA PRO A 144 15.50 14.79 2.08
C PRO A 144 14.88 13.62 1.32
N GLN A 145 13.78 13.89 0.63
CA GLN A 145 13.09 12.88 -0.17
C GLN A 145 13.51 13.02 -1.62
N SER A 146 13.62 11.90 -2.28
CA SER A 146 13.74 11.88 -3.72
C SER A 146 12.49 12.48 -4.36
N ALA A 147 12.69 13.50 -5.20
CA ALA A 147 11.62 14.24 -5.85
C ALA A 147 11.27 13.64 -7.22
N GLU A 148 10.01 13.81 -7.62
CA GLU A 148 9.52 13.56 -9.00
C GLU A 148 9.51 14.84 -9.83
N SER A 149 10.03 15.95 -9.29
CA SER A 149 10.12 17.26 -9.93
C SER A 149 11.55 17.52 -10.37
N PHE A 150 11.68 18.18 -11.51
CA PHE A 150 12.98 18.48 -12.10
C PHE A 150 13.08 19.98 -12.38
N GLY A 151 14.31 20.47 -12.46
CA GLY A 151 14.61 21.86 -12.87
C GLY A 151 14.01 22.20 -14.22
N ASP A 152 14.02 23.49 -14.56
CA ASP A 152 13.51 24.04 -15.81
C ASP A 152 12.03 23.73 -16.13
N GLY A 153 11.23 23.49 -15.09
CA GLY A 153 9.80 23.23 -15.21
C GLY A 153 9.46 21.83 -15.74
N TRP A 154 10.38 20.89 -15.70
CA TRP A 154 10.10 19.50 -16.01
C TRP A 154 9.32 18.83 -14.90
N VAL A 155 8.25 18.17 -15.31
CA VAL A 155 7.43 17.27 -14.49
C VAL A 155 7.13 16.07 -15.34
N LEU A 156 7.48 14.87 -14.86
CA LEU A 156 7.28 13.62 -15.57
C LEU A 156 6.64 12.57 -14.66
N SER A 157 5.68 11.84 -15.20
CA SER A 157 5.12 10.64 -14.60
C SER A 157 5.34 9.46 -15.55
N LEU A 158 5.95 8.40 -15.05
CA LEU A 158 6.29 7.20 -15.82
C LEU A 158 5.39 6.04 -15.41
N VAL A 159 5.02 5.23 -16.41
CA VAL A 159 4.24 3.98 -16.23
C VAL A 159 4.83 2.87 -17.08
N THR A 160 4.48 1.62 -16.78
CA THR A 160 4.80 0.48 -17.64
C THR A 160 3.58 0.11 -18.49
N ILE A 161 3.76 0.06 -19.81
CA ILE A 161 2.77 -0.40 -20.78
C ILE A 161 3.50 -1.28 -21.81
N ASP A 162 2.98 -2.45 -22.14
CA ASP A 162 3.60 -3.42 -23.06
C ASP A 162 5.05 -3.80 -22.67
N GLY A 163 5.32 -3.85 -21.36
CA GLY A 163 6.66 -4.13 -20.85
C GLY A 163 7.67 -2.99 -20.96
N ARG A 164 7.29 -1.84 -21.53
CA ARG A 164 8.11 -0.63 -21.72
C ARG A 164 7.82 0.39 -20.62
N VAL A 165 8.79 1.22 -20.32
CA VAL A 165 8.58 2.41 -19.48
C VAL A 165 8.25 3.59 -20.39
N VAL A 166 7.08 4.18 -20.20
CA VAL A 166 6.59 5.28 -21.03
C VAL A 166 6.18 6.47 -20.19
N VAL A 167 6.26 7.65 -20.81
CA VAL A 167 5.76 8.91 -20.22
C VAL A 167 4.24 8.89 -20.21
N ASN A 168 3.63 8.86 -19.03
CA ASN A 168 2.19 8.99 -18.88
C ASN A 168 1.74 10.44 -18.85
N GLU A 169 2.46 11.28 -18.11
CA GLU A 169 2.21 12.72 -18.00
C GLU A 169 3.52 13.49 -18.07
N VAL A 170 3.45 14.68 -18.61
CA VAL A 170 4.57 15.64 -18.67
C VAL A 170 4.03 17.05 -18.53
N ALA A 171 4.84 17.99 -18.00
CA ALA A 171 4.49 19.42 -18.03
C ALA A 171 4.13 19.83 -19.46
N ARG A 172 2.97 20.49 -19.67
CA ARG A 172 2.47 20.84 -21.00
C ARG A 172 3.48 21.66 -21.80
N ALA A 173 4.22 22.54 -21.14
CA ALA A 173 5.29 23.32 -21.77
C ALA A 173 6.43 22.46 -22.35
N LYS A 174 6.60 21.21 -21.89
CA LYS A 174 7.63 20.26 -22.33
C LYS A 174 7.07 19.15 -23.26
N ALA A 175 5.76 19.10 -23.45
CA ALA A 175 5.11 18.03 -24.24
C ALA A 175 5.52 18.05 -25.73
N ALA A 176 5.95 19.17 -26.29
CA ALA A 176 6.49 19.22 -27.65
C ALA A 176 7.85 18.53 -27.76
N GLU A 177 8.66 18.58 -26.69
CA GLU A 177 9.97 17.94 -26.64
C GLU A 177 9.88 16.45 -26.28
N VAL A 178 9.07 16.10 -25.26
CA VAL A 178 8.83 14.72 -24.84
C VAL A 178 7.31 14.55 -24.68
N PRO A 179 6.58 14.16 -25.72
CA PRO A 179 5.14 13.97 -25.63
C PRO A 179 4.77 12.76 -24.75
N PRO A 180 3.57 12.73 -24.13
CA PRO A 180 3.03 11.54 -23.53
C PRO A 180 3.08 10.34 -24.49
N GLY A 181 3.36 9.14 -23.99
CA GLY A 181 3.60 7.95 -24.81
C GLY A 181 5.04 7.78 -25.28
N SER A 182 5.93 8.76 -25.04
CA SER A 182 7.37 8.58 -25.31
C SER A 182 7.93 7.46 -24.43
N GLU A 183 8.67 6.53 -25.05
CA GLU A 183 9.36 5.43 -24.38
C GLU A 183 10.68 5.92 -23.78
N VAL A 184 10.97 5.57 -22.53
CA VAL A 184 12.31 5.71 -21.95
C VAL A 184 13.19 4.62 -22.51
N VAL A 185 14.22 4.98 -23.28
CA VAL A 185 15.18 4.04 -23.90
C VAL A 185 16.34 3.76 -22.97
N SER A 186 16.94 4.83 -22.41
CA SER A 186 18.06 4.72 -21.47
C SER A 186 18.05 5.84 -20.44
N VAL A 187 18.64 5.57 -19.29
CA VAL A 187 18.94 6.55 -18.22
C VAL A 187 20.41 6.44 -17.87
N ASP A 188 21.15 7.54 -17.97
CA ASP A 188 22.59 7.62 -17.71
C ASP A 188 23.40 6.58 -18.50
N GLY A 189 23.02 6.40 -19.77
CA GLY A 189 23.64 5.44 -20.69
C GLY A 189 23.29 3.97 -20.45
N ARG A 190 22.45 3.65 -19.44
CA ARG A 190 22.00 2.30 -19.14
C ARG A 190 20.62 2.04 -19.75
N PRO A 191 20.36 0.87 -20.33
CA PRO A 191 19.03 0.52 -20.82
C PRO A 191 17.94 0.69 -19.76
N ALA A 192 16.79 1.24 -20.15
CA ALA A 192 15.66 1.46 -19.22
C ALA A 192 15.20 0.16 -18.53
N ALA A 193 15.26 -0.98 -19.22
CA ALA A 193 14.93 -2.28 -18.64
C ALA A 193 15.85 -2.68 -17.47
N GLU A 194 17.15 -2.38 -17.55
CA GLU A 194 18.08 -2.61 -16.43
C GLU A 194 17.82 -1.64 -15.27
N CYS A 195 17.55 -0.37 -15.57
CA CYS A 195 17.20 0.63 -14.57
C CYS A 195 15.90 0.23 -13.84
N LEU A 196 14.89 -0.24 -14.59
CA LEU A 196 13.64 -0.75 -14.04
C LEU A 196 13.88 -1.96 -13.12
N ALA A 197 14.67 -2.93 -13.57
CA ALA A 197 15.04 -4.09 -12.74
C ALA A 197 15.73 -3.67 -11.44
N GLY A 198 16.62 -2.66 -11.51
CA GLY A 198 17.26 -2.07 -10.34
C GLY A 198 16.27 -1.37 -9.40
N ALA A 199 15.27 -0.65 -9.94
CA ALA A 199 14.23 0.00 -9.16
C ALA A 199 13.30 -1.04 -8.49
N MET A 200 12.95 -2.11 -9.19
CA MET A 200 12.12 -3.21 -8.65
C MET A 200 12.69 -3.84 -7.38
N LEU A 201 14.01 -3.84 -7.19
CA LEU A 201 14.64 -4.37 -5.99
C LEU A 201 14.29 -3.57 -4.71
N ARG A 202 13.80 -2.34 -4.86
CA ARG A 202 13.47 -1.45 -3.73
C ARG A 202 11.96 -1.26 -3.53
N VAL A 203 11.16 -1.85 -4.40
CA VAL A 203 9.69 -1.66 -4.40
C VAL A 203 9.01 -2.81 -3.68
N SER A 204 8.32 -2.49 -2.59
CA SER A 204 7.41 -3.41 -1.90
C SER A 204 6.15 -3.61 -2.74
N ALA A 205 5.93 -4.82 -3.21
CA ALA A 205 4.75 -5.22 -3.97
C ALA A 205 4.54 -6.73 -3.85
N SER A 206 3.30 -7.18 -3.95
CA SER A 206 2.93 -8.57 -3.68
C SER A 206 3.18 -9.50 -4.87
N ASN A 207 3.35 -8.95 -6.08
CA ASN A 207 3.71 -9.72 -7.27
C ASN A 207 4.57 -8.89 -8.24
N GLU A 208 5.13 -9.56 -9.25
CA GLU A 208 6.03 -8.93 -10.22
C GLU A 208 5.34 -7.85 -11.05
N ARG A 209 4.08 -8.04 -11.45
CA ARG A 209 3.33 -7.06 -12.23
C ARG A 209 3.13 -5.76 -11.44
N ALA A 210 2.67 -5.85 -10.19
CA ALA A 210 2.52 -4.71 -9.30
C ALA A 210 3.87 -4.04 -8.99
N ARG A 211 4.92 -4.83 -8.81
CA ARG A 211 6.29 -4.33 -8.60
C ARG A 211 6.79 -3.54 -9.78
N ARG A 212 6.63 -4.07 -11.00
CA ARG A 212 7.01 -3.41 -12.26
C ARG A 212 6.23 -2.11 -12.47
N TYR A 213 4.91 -2.15 -12.24
CA TYR A 213 4.05 -0.97 -12.34
C TYR A 213 4.51 0.17 -11.42
N LYS A 214 4.80 -0.15 -10.15
CA LYS A 214 5.29 0.85 -9.18
C LYS A 214 6.72 1.31 -9.47
N ALA A 215 7.60 0.39 -9.90
CA ALA A 215 9.01 0.68 -10.14
C ALA A 215 9.24 1.69 -11.26
N ALA A 216 8.32 1.82 -12.23
CA ALA A 216 8.42 2.84 -13.26
C ALA A 216 8.46 4.26 -12.65
N GLY A 217 7.65 4.54 -11.63
CA GLY A 217 7.65 5.82 -10.92
C GLY A 217 8.93 6.08 -10.10
N GLU A 218 9.73 5.04 -9.83
CA GLU A 218 10.99 5.17 -9.07
C GLU A 218 12.23 5.41 -9.96
N LEU A 219 12.07 5.33 -11.30
CA LEU A 219 13.21 5.30 -12.22
C LEU A 219 14.09 6.55 -12.14
N LEU A 220 13.45 7.71 -12.10
CA LEU A 220 14.09 9.02 -12.13
C LEU A 220 14.06 9.74 -10.79
N ARG A 221 13.68 9.05 -9.72
CA ARG A 221 13.70 9.63 -8.38
C ARG A 221 15.12 9.76 -7.86
N GLY A 222 15.47 10.97 -7.44
CA GLY A 222 16.76 11.29 -6.84
C GLY A 222 16.64 12.41 -5.81
N LEU A 223 17.65 12.57 -4.96
CA LEU A 223 17.78 13.75 -4.11
C LEU A 223 17.91 15.01 -4.98
N ALA A 224 17.53 16.17 -4.43
CA ALA A 224 17.75 17.45 -5.11
C ALA A 224 19.22 17.58 -5.55
N GLY A 225 19.43 17.95 -6.80
CA GLY A 225 20.73 18.02 -7.44
C GLY A 225 21.19 16.72 -8.12
N THR A 226 20.43 15.61 -8.02
CA THR A 226 20.72 14.42 -8.82
C THR A 226 20.44 14.71 -10.30
N GLU A 227 21.39 14.39 -11.15
CA GLU A 227 21.28 14.58 -12.59
C GLU A 227 21.02 13.25 -13.28
N HIS A 228 20.17 13.28 -14.32
CA HIS A 228 19.87 12.15 -15.20
C HIS A 228 19.98 12.61 -16.65
N GLU A 229 20.73 11.87 -17.45
CA GLU A 229 20.65 11.95 -18.91
C GLU A 229 19.68 10.88 -19.40
N VAL A 230 18.51 11.29 -19.91
CA VAL A 230 17.46 10.38 -20.34
C VAL A 230 17.28 10.43 -21.84
N GLU A 231 17.36 9.27 -22.49
CA GLU A 231 17.02 9.12 -23.91
C GLU A 231 15.58 8.63 -24.04
N PHE A 232 14.76 9.40 -24.76
CA PHE A 232 13.39 9.06 -25.07
C PHE A 232 13.24 8.75 -26.57
N ARG A 233 12.40 7.75 -26.87
CA ARG A 233 11.85 7.50 -28.21
C ARG A 233 10.42 8.02 -28.24
N ARG A 234 10.17 9.01 -29.10
CA ARG A 234 8.83 9.60 -29.26
C ARG A 234 7.87 8.65 -29.98
N PRO A 235 6.54 8.87 -29.92
CA PRO A 235 5.56 8.06 -30.67
C PRO A 235 5.77 8.07 -32.18
N ASP A 236 6.37 9.12 -32.75
CA ASP A 236 6.72 9.21 -34.17
C ASP A 236 8.01 8.44 -34.56
N GLY A 237 8.65 7.77 -33.59
CA GLY A 237 9.88 7.01 -33.76
C GLY A 237 11.18 7.83 -33.61
N SER A 238 11.11 9.17 -33.55
CA SER A 238 12.30 10.00 -33.35
C SER A 238 12.82 9.90 -31.92
N SER A 239 14.14 10.13 -31.72
CA SER A 239 14.78 10.11 -30.40
C SER A 239 15.14 11.52 -29.94
N VAL A 240 15.11 11.72 -28.62
CA VAL A 240 15.57 12.94 -27.97
C VAL A 240 16.32 12.59 -26.67
N ARG A 241 17.37 13.33 -26.35
CA ARG A 241 18.06 13.25 -25.05
C ARG A 241 17.78 14.50 -24.26
N VAL A 242 17.42 14.31 -23.01
CA VAL A 242 17.08 15.37 -22.07
C VAL A 242 17.89 15.18 -20.79
N ARG A 243 18.47 16.29 -20.32
CA ARG A 243 19.09 16.35 -19.00
C ARG A 243 18.05 16.81 -17.99
N LEU A 244 17.78 15.98 -16.99
CA LEU A 244 16.86 16.24 -15.90
C LEU A 244 17.66 16.37 -14.61
N VAL A 245 17.37 17.40 -13.81
CA VAL A 245 18.01 17.61 -12.50
C VAL A 245 16.91 17.61 -11.45
N ASN A 246 16.93 16.66 -10.52
CA ASN A 246 15.93 16.60 -9.45
C ASN A 246 16.01 17.88 -8.61
N VAL A 247 14.85 18.43 -8.27
CA VAL A 247 14.71 19.60 -7.39
C VAL A 247 13.83 19.26 -6.20
N SER A 248 14.09 19.90 -5.06
CA SER A 248 13.20 19.80 -3.89
C SER A 248 11.92 20.58 -4.19
N GLY A 249 10.76 19.95 -3.98
CA GLY A 249 9.45 20.58 -4.13
C GLY A 249 8.38 19.55 -4.38
N GLU A 250 7.15 19.85 -3.92
CA GLU A 250 5.97 19.10 -4.33
C GLU A 250 5.57 19.52 -5.75
N TYR A 251 4.97 18.61 -6.49
CA TYR A 251 4.20 18.93 -7.67
C TYR A 251 3.22 20.05 -7.34
N GLY A 252 3.46 21.24 -7.82
CA GLY A 252 2.43 22.24 -7.89
C GLY A 252 1.28 21.75 -8.79
N ASP A 253 0.16 22.46 -8.82
CA ASP A 253 -0.98 22.20 -9.71
C ASP A 253 -0.55 22.51 -11.16
N SER A 254 0.43 21.75 -11.66
CA SER A 254 1.08 21.94 -12.94
C SER A 254 0.10 21.59 -14.05
N ASP A 255 0.04 22.40 -15.09
CA ASP A 255 -0.66 22.06 -16.33
C ASP A 255 0.09 20.91 -17.00
N LEU A 256 -0.52 19.72 -17.01
CA LEU A 256 0.09 18.50 -17.53
C LEU A 256 -0.58 18.10 -18.84
N ALA A 257 0.22 17.65 -19.79
CA ALA A 257 -0.23 16.83 -20.90
C ALA A 257 -0.14 15.36 -20.49
N SER A 258 -1.14 14.56 -20.83
CA SER A 258 -1.23 13.13 -20.49
C SER A 258 -1.57 12.29 -21.69
N LEU A 259 -1.33 10.99 -21.61
CA LEU A 259 -1.94 10.04 -22.55
C LEU A 259 -3.46 10.20 -22.51
N PRO A 260 -4.16 10.14 -23.64
CA PRO A 260 -5.62 10.24 -23.71
C PRO A 260 -6.29 9.26 -22.73
N GLY A 261 -7.29 9.74 -21.99
CA GLY A 261 -7.99 8.93 -20.98
C GLY A 261 -7.18 8.54 -19.73
N ARG A 262 -5.92 8.95 -19.64
CA ARG A 262 -5.03 8.61 -18.50
C ARG A 262 -4.58 9.83 -17.71
N ASP A 263 -5.25 10.96 -17.85
CA ASP A 263 -4.93 12.11 -17.01
C ASP A 263 -5.15 11.79 -15.52
N ARG A 264 -4.22 12.27 -14.71
CA ARG A 264 -4.17 11.96 -13.27
C ARG A 264 -5.44 12.39 -12.52
N ARG A 265 -6.10 13.46 -12.97
CA ARG A 265 -7.34 13.96 -12.33
C ARG A 265 -8.49 13.00 -12.58
N SER A 266 -8.68 12.53 -13.83
CA SER A 266 -9.72 11.55 -14.17
C SER A 266 -9.46 10.19 -13.54
N LEU A 267 -8.22 9.68 -13.58
CA LEU A 267 -7.87 8.38 -12.97
C LEU A 267 -8.01 8.40 -11.45
N ARG A 268 -7.70 9.52 -10.81
CA ARG A 268 -7.81 9.71 -9.36
C ARG A 268 -9.13 10.35 -8.94
N ALA A 269 -10.05 10.61 -9.87
CA ALA A 269 -11.39 11.08 -9.51
C ALA A 269 -12.00 10.11 -8.49
N PRO A 270 -12.35 10.58 -7.29
CA PRO A 270 -12.86 9.68 -6.25
C PRO A 270 -14.20 9.07 -6.63
N PHE A 271 -14.98 9.79 -7.45
CA PHE A 271 -16.26 9.36 -7.98
C PHE A 271 -16.52 10.04 -9.34
N ARG A 272 -17.16 9.31 -10.30
CA ARG A 272 -17.67 9.82 -11.57
C ARG A 272 -18.84 8.97 -12.02
N LEU A 273 -19.93 9.60 -12.50
CA LEU A 273 -21.08 8.97 -13.11
C LEU A 273 -21.19 9.41 -14.56
N GLU A 274 -21.30 8.46 -15.47
CA GLU A 274 -21.56 8.68 -16.89
C GLU A 274 -22.65 7.72 -17.39
N TRP A 275 -23.30 8.08 -18.48
CA TRP A 275 -24.35 7.27 -19.06
C TRP A 275 -24.02 6.87 -20.48
N TYR A 276 -24.17 5.57 -20.77
CA TYR A 276 -24.01 5.01 -22.11
C TYR A 276 -25.36 4.54 -22.67
N PRO A 277 -25.48 4.35 -24.01
CA PRO A 277 -26.71 3.90 -24.66
C PRO A 277 -27.25 2.60 -23.99
N GLY A 278 -28.59 2.51 -23.91
CA GLY A 278 -29.27 1.36 -23.26
C GLY A 278 -29.33 1.47 -21.75
N ASP A 279 -29.30 2.71 -21.20
CA ASP A 279 -29.34 2.99 -19.76
C ASP A 279 -28.26 2.25 -18.97
N VAL A 280 -27.04 2.20 -19.53
CA VAL A 280 -25.86 1.69 -18.86
C VAL A 280 -25.26 2.80 -18.01
N ALA A 281 -25.29 2.64 -16.68
CA ALA A 281 -24.61 3.54 -15.76
C ALA A 281 -23.15 3.12 -15.61
N TYR A 282 -22.21 4.01 -15.96
CA TYR A 282 -20.80 3.87 -15.63
C TYR A 282 -20.52 4.63 -14.35
N VAL A 283 -20.02 3.92 -13.33
CA VAL A 283 -19.72 4.46 -12.01
C VAL A 283 -18.25 4.22 -11.70
N LYS A 284 -17.42 5.27 -11.76
CA LYS A 284 -16.05 5.24 -11.26
C LYS A 284 -16.04 5.34 -9.75
N LEU A 285 -15.36 4.39 -9.09
CA LEU A 285 -15.09 4.38 -7.67
C LEU A 285 -13.56 4.38 -7.48
N GLY A 286 -12.96 5.56 -7.42
CA GLY A 286 -11.50 5.70 -7.37
C GLY A 286 -10.89 5.46 -6.00
N SER A 287 -11.69 5.39 -4.93
CA SER A 287 -11.21 5.12 -3.58
C SER A 287 -12.35 4.72 -2.65
N PHE A 288 -12.05 3.87 -1.67
CA PHE A 288 -12.92 3.54 -0.54
C PHE A 288 -12.53 4.26 0.75
N ARG A 289 -11.77 5.36 0.67
CA ARG A 289 -11.54 6.24 1.81
C ARG A 289 -12.81 7.02 2.12
N PRO A 290 -13.17 7.23 3.43
CA PRO A 290 -14.27 8.09 3.80
C PRO A 290 -14.07 9.52 3.28
N GLY A 291 -15.13 10.15 2.82
CA GLY A 291 -15.08 11.54 2.36
C GLY A 291 -15.99 11.80 1.16
N SER A 292 -15.56 12.69 0.28
CA SER A 292 -16.35 13.21 -0.85
C SER A 292 -16.84 12.13 -1.82
N ALA A 293 -16.05 11.07 -2.04
CA ALA A 293 -16.43 9.96 -2.92
C ALA A 293 -17.68 9.20 -2.45
N VAL A 294 -17.71 8.88 -1.15
CA VAL A 294 -18.84 8.16 -0.54
C VAL A 294 -20.09 9.02 -0.59
N LYS A 295 -19.95 10.31 -0.25
CA LYS A 295 -21.06 11.24 -0.35
C LYS A 295 -21.58 11.38 -1.78
N ALA A 296 -20.67 11.57 -2.76
CA ALA A 296 -21.04 11.72 -4.16
C ALA A 296 -21.75 10.46 -4.70
N PHE A 297 -21.31 9.26 -4.28
CA PHE A 297 -22.00 8.02 -4.60
C PHE A 297 -23.42 7.99 -4.04
N HIS A 298 -23.63 8.33 -2.76
CA HIS A 298 -24.96 8.35 -2.15
C HIS A 298 -25.87 9.40 -2.77
N ASP A 299 -25.33 10.57 -3.10
CA ASP A 299 -26.10 11.64 -3.77
C ASP A 299 -26.57 11.20 -5.17
N ALA A 300 -25.76 10.38 -5.87
CA ALA A 300 -26.05 9.88 -7.22
C ALA A 300 -26.88 8.58 -7.25
N PHE A 301 -26.90 7.81 -6.15
CA PHE A 301 -27.50 6.47 -6.14
C PHE A 301 -29.00 6.47 -6.49
N PRO A 302 -29.85 7.41 -6.05
CA PRO A 302 -31.26 7.47 -6.46
C PRO A 302 -31.43 7.60 -7.99
N GLU A 303 -30.60 8.39 -8.67
CA GLU A 303 -30.61 8.48 -10.14
C GLU A 303 -30.18 7.15 -10.78
N ILE A 304 -29.10 6.54 -10.26
CA ILE A 304 -28.62 5.24 -10.75
C ILE A 304 -29.72 4.18 -10.60
N GLN A 305 -30.31 4.09 -9.41
CA GLN A 305 -31.37 3.13 -9.09
C GLN A 305 -32.63 3.31 -9.98
N GLY A 306 -33.03 4.57 -10.20
CA GLY A 306 -34.23 4.88 -10.96
C GLY A 306 -34.09 4.67 -12.48
N ARG A 307 -32.85 4.74 -13.00
CA ARG A 307 -32.63 4.73 -14.45
C ARG A 307 -31.83 3.53 -14.96
N ALA A 308 -30.80 3.07 -14.22
CA ALA A 308 -29.88 2.09 -14.75
C ALA A 308 -30.57 0.71 -14.99
N ARG A 309 -30.35 0.17 -16.16
CA ARG A 309 -30.72 -1.21 -16.54
C ARG A 309 -29.52 -2.14 -16.54
N LYS A 310 -28.33 -1.58 -16.65
CA LYS A 310 -27.03 -2.25 -16.66
C LYS A 310 -26.03 -1.35 -15.98
N LEU A 311 -24.96 -1.94 -15.41
CA LEU A 311 -24.01 -1.19 -14.60
C LEU A 311 -22.57 -1.56 -14.94
N ILE A 312 -21.71 -0.54 -14.98
CA ILE A 312 -20.24 -0.70 -15.00
C ILE A 312 -19.69 -0.04 -13.75
N LEU A 313 -19.02 -0.80 -12.89
CA LEU A 313 -18.30 -0.34 -11.71
C LEU A 313 -16.80 -0.30 -12.02
N ASP A 314 -16.22 0.88 -12.22
CA ASP A 314 -14.79 0.98 -12.52
C ASP A 314 -13.96 1.13 -11.26
N LEU A 315 -13.24 0.06 -10.88
CA LEU A 315 -12.30 0.00 -9.76
C LEU A 315 -10.83 0.10 -10.20
N ARG A 316 -10.56 0.35 -11.48
CA ARG A 316 -9.17 0.52 -11.95
C ARG A 316 -8.50 1.67 -11.22
N GLY A 317 -7.27 1.44 -10.71
CA GLY A 317 -6.52 2.40 -9.91
C GLY A 317 -7.09 2.66 -8.50
N ASN A 318 -8.13 1.94 -8.06
CA ASN A 318 -8.64 2.04 -6.69
C ASN A 318 -7.73 1.30 -5.70
N GLY A 319 -6.85 2.03 -5.04
CA GLY A 319 -5.93 1.50 -4.02
C GLY A 319 -6.60 1.13 -2.69
N GLY A 320 -7.94 1.04 -2.63
CA GLY A 320 -8.66 0.64 -1.44
C GLY A 320 -9.02 1.80 -0.49
N GLY A 321 -9.04 1.51 0.80
CA GLY A 321 -9.46 2.46 1.84
C GLY A 321 -9.97 1.76 3.09
N ARG A 322 -11.27 1.86 3.39
CA ARG A 322 -11.91 1.16 4.50
C ARG A 322 -12.87 0.09 3.99
N ASN A 323 -12.70 -1.13 4.46
CA ASN A 323 -13.54 -2.28 4.11
C ASN A 323 -15.03 -2.02 4.35
N ARG A 324 -15.37 -1.33 5.46
CA ARG A 324 -16.76 -0.96 5.74
C ARG A 324 -17.37 -0.06 4.67
N VAL A 325 -16.58 0.81 4.04
CA VAL A 325 -17.03 1.65 2.92
C VAL A 325 -17.26 0.80 1.67
N ALA A 326 -16.32 -0.09 1.35
CA ALA A 326 -16.46 -1.02 0.24
C ALA A 326 -17.72 -1.89 0.39
N ALA A 327 -17.91 -2.49 1.57
CA ALA A 327 -19.09 -3.32 1.87
C ALA A 327 -20.41 -2.53 1.82
N HIS A 328 -20.41 -1.28 2.30
CA HIS A 328 -21.59 -0.44 2.26
C HIS A 328 -22.00 -0.08 0.82
N ILE A 329 -21.02 0.22 -0.05
CA ILE A 329 -21.28 0.44 -1.47
C ILE A 329 -21.76 -0.86 -2.15
N MET A 330 -21.11 -2.01 -1.86
CA MET A 330 -21.54 -3.30 -2.38
C MET A 330 -22.99 -3.63 -2.00
N ALA A 331 -23.42 -3.28 -0.79
CA ALA A 331 -24.77 -3.53 -0.32
C ALA A 331 -25.86 -2.85 -1.18
N HIS A 332 -25.56 -1.77 -1.88
CA HIS A 332 -26.46 -1.14 -2.85
C HIS A 332 -26.64 -1.96 -4.15
N PHE A 333 -25.77 -2.93 -4.40
CA PHE A 333 -25.74 -3.75 -5.61
C PHE A 333 -25.97 -5.24 -5.34
N SER A 334 -26.45 -5.58 -4.15
CA SER A 334 -26.76 -6.97 -3.77
C SER A 334 -28.02 -7.00 -2.91
N HIS A 335 -28.80 -8.09 -3.03
CA HIS A 335 -29.92 -8.38 -2.12
C HIS A 335 -29.48 -9.14 -0.86
N ASP A 336 -28.23 -9.61 -0.81
CA ASP A 336 -27.74 -10.40 0.33
C ASP A 336 -27.70 -9.56 1.60
N THR A 337 -28.28 -10.10 2.67
CA THR A 337 -28.24 -9.51 4.01
C THR A 337 -26.91 -9.74 4.72
N LEU A 338 -26.09 -10.65 4.19
CA LEU A 338 -24.76 -10.99 4.70
C LEU A 338 -23.75 -10.89 3.55
N LEU A 339 -22.81 -9.94 3.64
CA LEU A 339 -21.70 -9.81 2.72
C LEU A 339 -20.42 -10.27 3.43
N CYS A 340 -19.73 -11.25 2.87
CA CYS A 340 -18.46 -11.77 3.38
C CYS A 340 -17.30 -11.28 2.49
N GLU A 341 -16.37 -10.55 3.06
CA GLU A 341 -15.15 -10.08 2.37
C GLU A 341 -13.98 -11.08 2.50
N GLY A 342 -14.27 -12.33 2.82
CA GLY A 342 -13.30 -13.39 2.97
C GLY A 342 -13.07 -13.81 4.42
N THR A 343 -12.14 -14.73 4.58
CA THR A 343 -11.61 -15.16 5.88
C THR A 343 -10.25 -14.53 6.11
N TRP A 344 -9.89 -14.35 7.37
CA TRP A 344 -8.57 -13.83 7.74
C TRP A 344 -7.96 -14.58 8.90
N ARG A 345 -6.64 -14.62 8.94
CA ARG A 345 -5.84 -15.13 10.05
C ARG A 345 -4.63 -14.23 10.31
N THR A 346 -4.07 -14.35 11.50
CA THR A 346 -2.94 -13.54 11.96
C THR A 346 -1.95 -14.39 12.74
N ARG A 347 -0.72 -13.90 12.91
CA ARG A 347 0.27 -14.55 13.78
C ARG A 347 -0.21 -14.58 15.21
N THR A 348 0.03 -15.71 15.87
CA THR A 348 -0.16 -15.90 17.30
C THR A 348 1.18 -16.26 17.94
N TYR A 349 1.36 -15.89 19.20
CA TYR A 349 2.54 -16.27 19.97
C TYR A 349 2.18 -16.57 21.42
N HIS A 350 2.52 -17.77 21.84
CA HIS A 350 2.38 -18.21 23.22
C HIS A 350 3.72 -18.69 23.75
N ALA A 351 4.34 -17.93 24.66
CA ALA A 351 5.68 -18.19 25.16
C ALA A 351 5.83 -19.60 25.80
N ALA A 352 4.80 -20.06 26.51
CA ALA A 352 4.80 -21.42 27.09
C ALA A 352 4.86 -22.50 26.00
N TYR A 353 4.06 -22.34 24.92
CA TYR A 353 4.10 -23.29 23.80
C TYR A 353 5.44 -23.25 23.08
N ALA A 354 6.02 -22.08 22.88
CA ALA A 354 7.37 -21.95 22.32
C ALA A 354 8.41 -22.69 23.17
N SER A 355 8.32 -22.58 24.52
CA SER A 355 9.21 -23.31 25.41
C SER A 355 9.07 -24.84 25.24
N TRP A 356 7.87 -25.35 25.14
CA TRP A 356 7.62 -26.79 24.94
C TRP A 356 8.04 -27.27 23.54
N GLY A 357 7.96 -26.41 22.54
CA GLY A 357 8.37 -26.73 21.17
C GLY A 357 9.85 -26.60 20.87
N ALA A 358 10.66 -26.07 21.81
CA ALA A 358 12.08 -25.79 21.57
C ALA A 358 12.93 -27.04 21.24
N GLN A 359 12.49 -28.21 21.66
CA GLN A 359 13.18 -29.49 21.41
C GLN A 359 12.47 -30.37 20.37
N ALA A 360 11.32 -29.91 19.83
CA ALA A 360 10.55 -30.66 18.85
C ALA A 360 11.19 -30.53 17.45
N GLU A 361 11.19 -31.62 16.69
CA GLU A 361 11.57 -31.62 15.28
C GLU A 361 10.31 -31.65 14.39
N ALA A 362 10.47 -31.24 13.12
CA ALA A 362 9.36 -31.22 12.17
C ALA A 362 8.67 -32.60 12.02
N LYS A 363 9.42 -33.69 12.08
CA LYS A 363 8.87 -35.05 12.03
C LYS A 363 7.89 -35.37 13.17
N ASP A 364 8.08 -34.76 14.34
CA ASP A 364 7.28 -34.99 15.55
C ASP A 364 5.90 -34.31 15.48
N THR A 365 5.73 -33.38 14.53
CA THR A 365 4.51 -32.58 14.42
C THR A 365 3.40 -33.27 13.62
N VAL A 366 3.71 -34.34 12.87
CA VAL A 366 2.80 -34.94 11.86
C VAL A 366 1.57 -35.56 12.53
N ALA A 367 1.75 -36.31 13.61
CA ALA A 367 0.68 -37.03 14.28
C ALA A 367 0.31 -36.47 15.66
N ASN A 368 0.92 -35.35 16.06
CA ASN A 368 0.75 -34.80 17.41
C ASN A 368 0.44 -33.29 17.39
N PRO A 369 -0.86 -32.89 17.37
CA PRO A 369 -1.25 -31.49 17.33
C PRO A 369 -0.64 -30.60 18.45
N PRO A 370 -0.58 -31.03 19.73
CA PRO A 370 0.11 -30.25 20.77
C PRO A 370 1.58 -30.00 20.49
N VAL A 371 2.31 -31.00 19.99
CA VAL A 371 3.73 -30.85 19.61
C VAL A 371 3.86 -29.90 18.43
N ARG A 372 2.95 -30.00 17.42
CA ARG A 372 2.89 -29.05 16.31
C ARG A 372 2.69 -27.63 16.81
N ALA A 373 1.71 -27.37 17.66
CA ALA A 373 1.44 -26.05 18.23
C ALA A 373 2.67 -25.50 18.97
N GLY A 374 3.38 -26.33 19.75
CA GLY A 374 4.63 -25.95 20.38
C GLY A 374 5.72 -25.59 19.37
N PHE A 375 5.95 -26.46 18.40
CA PHE A 375 6.96 -26.27 17.35
C PHE A 375 6.70 -25.01 16.52
N GLU A 376 5.46 -24.78 16.06
CA GLU A 376 5.07 -23.59 15.30
C GLU A 376 5.25 -22.31 16.14
N ASN A 377 4.89 -22.32 17.43
CA ASN A 377 5.14 -21.18 18.32
C ASN A 377 6.63 -20.90 18.53
N TYR A 378 7.46 -21.95 18.71
CA TYR A 378 8.91 -21.81 18.84
C TYR A 378 9.54 -21.21 17.57
N ARG A 379 9.09 -21.67 16.39
CA ARG A 379 9.57 -21.16 15.11
C ARG A 379 8.95 -19.79 14.73
N GLY A 380 7.96 -19.31 15.49
CA GLY A 380 7.23 -18.08 15.20
C GLY A 380 6.34 -18.20 13.96
N LEU A 381 5.81 -19.39 13.66
CA LEU A 381 4.98 -19.69 12.49
C LEU A 381 3.51 -19.91 12.83
N ALA A 382 3.14 -19.95 14.12
CA ALA A 382 1.78 -20.19 14.55
C ALA A 382 0.82 -19.11 14.03
N LEU A 383 -0.32 -19.55 13.49
CA LEU A 383 -1.39 -18.70 12.99
C LEU A 383 -2.68 -18.95 13.80
N SER A 384 -3.54 -17.94 13.86
CA SER A 384 -4.90 -18.11 14.39
C SER A 384 -5.73 -18.97 13.45
N GLU A 385 -6.82 -19.55 13.98
CA GLU A 385 -7.85 -20.12 13.14
C GLU A 385 -8.41 -19.05 12.18
N PRO A 386 -8.79 -19.43 10.95
CA PRO A 386 -9.46 -18.53 10.01
C PRO A 386 -10.73 -17.95 10.61
N ARG A 387 -10.95 -16.65 10.45
CA ARG A 387 -12.16 -15.96 10.92
C ARG A 387 -12.81 -15.24 9.74
N PRO A 388 -14.12 -15.44 9.51
CA PRO A 388 -14.83 -14.69 8.50
C PRO A 388 -14.90 -13.20 8.89
N HIS A 389 -14.86 -12.33 7.91
CA HIS A 389 -15.16 -10.92 8.08
C HIS A 389 -16.44 -10.59 7.33
N GLU A 390 -17.50 -10.33 8.07
CA GLU A 390 -18.86 -10.23 7.57
C GLU A 390 -19.48 -8.89 7.91
N PHE A 391 -20.33 -8.41 7.00
CA PHE A 391 -21.18 -7.23 7.19
C PHE A 391 -22.63 -7.63 7.03
N ARG A 392 -23.47 -7.24 8.01
CA ARG A 392 -24.90 -7.51 8.03
C ARG A 392 -25.69 -6.27 7.67
N TYR A 393 -26.66 -6.43 6.80
CA TYR A 393 -27.53 -5.36 6.30
C TYR A 393 -28.99 -5.73 6.45
N ALA A 394 -29.85 -4.72 6.49
CA ALA A 394 -31.29 -4.90 6.53
C ALA A 394 -31.80 -5.54 5.20
N PRO A 395 -32.80 -6.44 5.25
CA PRO A 395 -33.31 -7.09 4.06
C PRO A 395 -34.13 -6.15 3.15
N ASP A 396 -34.69 -5.09 3.71
CA ASP A 396 -35.56 -4.11 3.05
C ASP A 396 -34.81 -2.85 2.58
N ARG A 397 -33.48 -2.89 2.58
CA ARG A 397 -32.68 -1.75 2.08
C ARG A 397 -32.86 -1.56 0.57
N GLU A 398 -32.77 -0.32 0.14
CA GLU A 398 -32.74 0.00 -1.29
C GLU A 398 -31.50 -0.62 -1.95
N SER A 399 -31.71 -1.36 -3.02
CA SER A 399 -30.65 -1.99 -3.80
C SER A 399 -31.03 -2.08 -5.28
N LEU A 400 -30.00 -2.14 -6.14
CA LEU A 400 -30.11 -2.29 -7.57
C LEU A 400 -29.33 -3.54 -8.01
N VAL A 401 -30.04 -4.58 -8.40
CA VAL A 401 -29.44 -5.81 -8.92
C VAL A 401 -29.77 -5.96 -10.39
N VAL A 402 -28.78 -5.60 -11.21
CA VAL A 402 -28.85 -5.61 -12.70
C VAL A 402 -27.55 -6.21 -13.24
N PRO A 403 -27.50 -6.66 -14.52
CA PRO A 403 -26.26 -7.09 -15.13
C PRO A 403 -25.15 -6.05 -14.93
N THR A 404 -24.08 -6.46 -14.25
CA THR A 404 -23.01 -5.57 -13.77
C THR A 404 -21.64 -6.05 -14.23
N VAL A 405 -20.83 -5.16 -14.79
CA VAL A 405 -19.41 -5.40 -15.06
C VAL A 405 -18.56 -4.60 -14.08
N ILE A 406 -17.55 -5.24 -13.51
CA ILE A 406 -16.56 -4.58 -12.66
C ILE A 406 -15.24 -4.50 -13.43
N LEU A 407 -14.74 -3.27 -13.65
CA LEU A 407 -13.43 -3.07 -14.31
C LEU A 407 -12.32 -3.11 -13.29
N THR A 408 -11.27 -3.89 -13.57
CA THR A 408 -10.12 -4.09 -12.68
C THR A 408 -8.79 -3.89 -13.39
N ASP A 409 -7.78 -3.48 -12.65
CA ASP A 409 -6.39 -3.41 -13.10
C ASP A 409 -5.40 -3.68 -11.96
N VAL A 410 -4.09 -3.60 -12.26
CA VAL A 410 -3.01 -3.75 -11.27
C VAL A 410 -3.05 -2.71 -10.14
N GLY A 411 -3.73 -1.60 -10.32
CA GLY A 411 -3.95 -0.57 -9.30
C GLY A 411 -5.15 -0.84 -8.37
N THR A 412 -5.96 -1.87 -8.68
CA THR A 412 -7.04 -2.34 -7.81
C THR A 412 -6.43 -3.12 -6.65
N CYS A 413 -6.55 -2.59 -5.41
CA CYS A 413 -5.80 -3.10 -4.27
C CYS A 413 -6.58 -3.00 -2.95
N SER A 414 -6.24 -3.82 -1.97
CA SER A 414 -6.71 -3.72 -0.57
C SER A 414 -8.24 -3.81 -0.46
N SER A 415 -8.93 -2.83 0.13
CA SER A 415 -10.40 -2.84 0.25
C SER A 415 -11.13 -2.95 -1.10
N ALA A 416 -10.48 -2.61 -2.22
CA ALA A 416 -11.03 -2.86 -3.55
C ALA A 416 -11.00 -4.36 -3.90
N GLU A 417 -10.00 -5.09 -3.43
CA GLU A 417 -9.98 -6.55 -3.54
C GLU A 417 -11.01 -7.21 -2.62
N ASN A 418 -11.22 -6.67 -1.41
CA ASN A 418 -12.32 -7.12 -0.54
C ASN A 418 -13.70 -6.90 -1.19
N PHE A 419 -13.87 -5.79 -1.95
CA PHE A 419 -15.08 -5.58 -2.76
C PHE A 419 -15.25 -6.67 -3.81
N LEU A 420 -14.19 -7.08 -4.49
CA LEU A 420 -14.22 -8.17 -5.49
C LEU A 420 -14.49 -9.53 -4.85
N ILE A 421 -14.03 -9.79 -3.63
CA ILE A 421 -14.35 -11.02 -2.89
C ILE A 421 -15.83 -11.07 -2.58
N MET A 422 -16.45 -9.96 -2.16
CA MET A 422 -17.91 -9.90 -1.97
C MET A 422 -18.66 -10.04 -3.30
N ALA A 423 -18.14 -9.48 -4.40
CA ALA A 423 -18.71 -9.61 -5.72
C ALA A 423 -18.66 -11.04 -6.28
N ASP A 424 -17.71 -11.85 -5.84
CA ASP A 424 -17.54 -13.25 -6.29
C ASP A 424 -18.77 -14.12 -6.02
N SER A 425 -19.56 -13.81 -4.98
CA SER A 425 -20.82 -14.47 -4.67
C SER A 425 -22.04 -13.92 -5.45
N GLN A 426 -21.85 -12.86 -6.28
CA GLN A 426 -22.94 -12.18 -6.97
C GLN A 426 -23.04 -12.64 -8.43
N PRO A 427 -24.03 -13.47 -8.82
CA PRO A 427 -24.08 -14.08 -10.15
C PRO A 427 -24.34 -13.08 -11.30
N HIS A 428 -24.80 -11.88 -10.98
CA HIS A 428 -25.04 -10.81 -11.94
C HIS A 428 -23.80 -9.92 -12.20
N MET A 429 -22.68 -10.20 -11.52
CA MET A 429 -21.44 -9.42 -11.62
C MET A 429 -20.36 -10.21 -12.37
N THR A 430 -19.68 -9.53 -13.31
CA THR A 430 -18.57 -10.07 -14.11
C THR A 430 -17.39 -9.12 -14.06
N ARG A 431 -16.19 -9.62 -13.82
CA ARG A 431 -14.95 -8.83 -13.77
C ARG A 431 -14.30 -8.81 -15.16
N ILE A 432 -13.97 -7.61 -15.66
CA ILE A 432 -13.27 -7.43 -16.95
C ILE A 432 -12.07 -6.51 -16.74
N GLY A 433 -10.93 -6.85 -17.32
CA GLY A 433 -9.70 -6.07 -17.27
C GLY A 433 -8.47 -6.93 -17.00
N SER A 434 -7.61 -6.53 -16.09
CA SER A 434 -6.45 -7.33 -15.68
C SER A 434 -6.51 -7.66 -14.20
N ALA A 435 -5.71 -8.64 -13.79
CA ALA A 435 -5.66 -9.06 -12.39
C ALA A 435 -5.15 -7.93 -11.48
N THR A 436 -5.65 -7.93 -10.23
CA THR A 436 -5.41 -6.91 -9.21
C THR A 436 -3.99 -6.96 -8.61
N SER A 437 -3.70 -6.09 -7.63
CA SER A 437 -2.39 -6.01 -6.96
C SER A 437 -2.03 -7.25 -6.13
N GLY A 438 -3.00 -7.96 -5.59
CA GLY A 438 -2.77 -9.18 -4.80
C GLY A 438 -2.14 -8.91 -3.44
N CYS A 439 -2.65 -7.94 -2.70
CA CYS A 439 -2.05 -7.52 -1.44
C CYS A 439 -2.79 -8.03 -0.21
N THR A 440 -2.08 -8.12 0.91
CA THR A 440 -2.65 -8.41 2.23
C THR A 440 -3.21 -7.14 2.88
N ALA A 441 -3.68 -7.22 4.11
CA ALA A 441 -4.32 -6.11 4.79
C ALA A 441 -3.85 -5.92 6.25
N SER A 442 -4.16 -4.76 6.82
CA SER A 442 -3.98 -4.37 8.22
C SER A 442 -2.52 -4.33 8.68
N PRO A 443 -1.69 -3.41 8.17
CA PRO A 443 -0.34 -3.23 8.68
C PRO A 443 -0.36 -2.64 10.10
N VAL A 444 0.49 -3.18 10.98
CA VAL A 444 0.87 -2.49 12.21
C VAL A 444 2.01 -1.53 11.89
N VAL A 445 1.90 -0.29 12.40
CA VAL A 445 2.88 0.76 12.12
C VAL A 445 3.78 0.98 13.32
N TYR A 446 5.08 1.01 13.09
CA TYR A 446 6.12 1.31 14.08
C TYR A 446 6.96 2.50 13.63
N GLU A 447 7.29 3.40 14.55
CA GLU A 447 8.43 4.30 14.39
C GLU A 447 9.70 3.48 14.62
N LEU A 448 10.59 3.41 13.65
CA LEU A 448 11.87 2.70 13.75
C LEU A 448 12.89 3.53 14.52
N ILE A 449 13.09 4.75 14.05
CA ILE A 449 13.89 5.83 14.64
C ILE A 449 13.18 7.14 14.34
N PRO A 450 13.51 8.27 14.98
CA PRO A 450 12.88 9.55 14.70
C PRO A 450 12.87 9.87 13.19
N GLY A 451 11.69 10.09 12.66
CA GLY A 451 11.47 10.42 11.24
C GLY A 451 11.46 9.22 10.28
N MET A 452 11.64 7.98 10.77
CA MET A 452 11.53 6.78 9.96
C MET A 452 10.52 5.80 10.53
N HIS A 453 9.61 5.33 9.72
CA HIS A 453 8.52 4.42 10.07
C HIS A 453 8.52 3.17 9.20
N CYS A 454 7.90 2.11 9.70
CA CYS A 454 7.54 0.95 8.90
C CYS A 454 6.10 0.53 9.16
N GLY A 455 5.47 -0.06 8.15
CA GLY A 455 4.26 -0.85 8.28
C GLY A 455 4.59 -2.30 8.04
N ILE A 456 4.01 -3.21 8.83
CA ILE A 456 4.20 -4.66 8.67
C ILE A 456 2.82 -5.31 8.62
N CYS A 457 2.52 -6.01 7.53
CA CYS A 457 1.24 -6.65 7.34
C CYS A 457 1.03 -7.82 8.31
N THR A 458 -0.10 -7.78 9.04
CA THR A 458 -0.43 -8.72 10.10
C THR A 458 -1.57 -9.66 9.78
N ARG A 459 -2.27 -9.45 8.63
CA ARG A 459 -3.43 -10.27 8.24
C ARG A 459 -3.22 -10.91 6.89
N GLU A 460 -3.40 -12.21 6.82
CA GLU A 460 -3.62 -12.93 5.57
C GLU A 460 -5.13 -13.02 5.32
N VAL A 461 -5.56 -12.63 4.12
CA VAL A 461 -6.96 -12.68 3.70
C VAL A 461 -7.10 -13.68 2.56
N ARG A 462 -8.18 -14.48 2.56
CA ARG A 462 -8.54 -15.44 1.53
C ARG A 462 -10.01 -15.30 1.17
N PHE A 463 -10.41 -15.84 0.04
CA PHE A 463 -11.82 -16.02 -0.27
C PHE A 463 -12.52 -16.89 0.79
N PRO A 464 -13.86 -16.82 0.91
CA PRO A 464 -14.60 -17.66 1.87
C PRO A 464 -14.40 -19.17 1.66
N ASP A 465 -14.08 -19.59 0.45
CA ASP A 465 -13.78 -20.98 0.05
C ASP A 465 -12.28 -21.34 0.13
N ASP A 466 -11.49 -20.52 0.83
CA ASP A 466 -10.03 -20.66 1.07
C ASP A 466 -9.14 -20.45 -0.18
N ARG A 467 -9.68 -19.99 -1.32
CA ARG A 467 -8.85 -19.58 -2.47
C ARG A 467 -7.93 -18.43 -2.09
N GLU A 468 -6.66 -18.54 -2.49
CA GLU A 468 -5.65 -17.48 -2.30
C GLU A 468 -5.67 -16.51 -3.49
N TYR A 469 -5.41 -15.23 -3.21
CA TYR A 469 -5.15 -14.19 -4.21
C TYR A 469 -3.92 -13.35 -3.89
N VAL A 470 -3.43 -13.42 -2.65
CA VAL A 470 -2.24 -12.67 -2.22
C VAL A 470 -1.01 -13.21 -2.93
N GLY A 471 -0.28 -12.33 -3.59
CA GLY A 471 0.88 -12.69 -4.42
C GLY A 471 0.57 -12.93 -5.90
N THR A 472 -0.71 -13.10 -6.28
CA THR A 472 -1.11 -13.30 -7.68
C THR A 472 -2.07 -12.20 -8.17
N GLY A 473 -2.90 -11.68 -7.28
CA GLY A 473 -4.04 -10.82 -7.57
C GLY A 473 -5.32 -11.62 -7.85
N ILE A 474 -6.45 -10.94 -7.77
CA ILE A 474 -7.76 -11.48 -8.19
C ILE A 474 -7.83 -11.37 -9.70
N ALA A 475 -7.91 -12.49 -10.38
CA ALA A 475 -8.04 -12.53 -11.83
C ALA A 475 -9.43 -12.02 -12.28
N PRO A 476 -9.52 -11.32 -13.42
CA PRO A 476 -10.80 -11.02 -14.06
C PRO A 476 -11.41 -12.28 -14.65
N ASP A 477 -12.73 -12.25 -14.90
CA ASP A 477 -13.43 -13.32 -15.62
C ASP A 477 -13.14 -13.22 -17.13
N ILE A 478 -12.89 -12.00 -17.62
CA ILE A 478 -12.49 -11.70 -19.02
C ILE A 478 -11.26 -10.81 -18.97
N GLU A 479 -10.12 -11.35 -19.41
CA GLU A 479 -8.88 -10.59 -19.44
C GLU A 479 -8.82 -9.65 -20.65
N VAL A 480 -8.54 -8.37 -20.40
CA VAL A 480 -8.30 -7.33 -21.41
C VAL A 480 -7.19 -6.43 -20.90
N VAL A 481 -6.06 -6.41 -21.59
CA VAL A 481 -4.91 -5.59 -21.26
C VAL A 481 -4.69 -4.54 -22.35
N PRO A 482 -4.87 -3.24 -22.05
CA PRO A 482 -4.64 -2.18 -23.01
C PRO A 482 -3.19 -2.11 -23.46
N THR A 483 -2.97 -1.90 -24.76
CA THR A 483 -1.66 -1.66 -25.36
C THR A 483 -1.30 -0.18 -25.37
N LEU A 484 -0.02 0.14 -25.64
CA LEU A 484 0.40 1.52 -25.85
C LEU A 484 -0.32 2.15 -27.07
N ALA A 485 -0.55 1.38 -28.13
CA ALA A 485 -1.28 1.83 -29.30
C ALA A 485 -2.72 2.24 -28.95
N ASP A 486 -3.43 1.45 -28.14
CA ASP A 486 -4.77 1.79 -27.66
C ASP A 486 -4.79 3.15 -26.96
N TRP A 487 -3.86 3.39 -26.06
CA TRP A 487 -3.77 4.65 -25.33
C TRP A 487 -3.41 5.84 -26.25
N LEU A 488 -2.50 5.65 -27.22
CA LEU A 488 -2.14 6.70 -28.17
C LEU A 488 -3.32 7.07 -29.08
N GLU A 489 -4.19 6.11 -29.42
CA GLU A 489 -5.40 6.30 -30.19
C GLU A 489 -6.59 6.81 -29.33
N GLY A 490 -6.42 6.93 -28.02
CA GLY A 490 -7.47 7.36 -27.10
C GLY A 490 -8.56 6.32 -26.86
N ARG A 491 -8.27 5.04 -27.13
CA ARG A 491 -9.21 3.93 -26.90
C ARG A 491 -9.09 3.37 -25.47
N ASP A 492 -10.22 2.89 -24.95
CA ASP A 492 -10.29 2.12 -23.70
C ASP A 492 -10.86 0.72 -24.00
N PRO A 493 -10.04 -0.24 -24.43
CA PRO A 493 -10.51 -1.55 -24.83
C PRO A 493 -11.18 -2.32 -23.67
N VAL A 494 -10.87 -2.00 -22.42
CA VAL A 494 -11.51 -2.61 -21.24
C VAL A 494 -12.96 -2.12 -21.12
N LEU A 495 -13.19 -0.82 -21.26
CA LEU A 495 -14.52 -0.23 -21.25
C LEU A 495 -15.33 -0.65 -22.49
N GLU A 496 -14.70 -0.65 -23.68
CA GLU A 496 -15.31 -1.11 -24.93
C GLU A 496 -15.82 -2.55 -24.78
N ARG A 497 -14.97 -3.44 -24.25
CA ARG A 497 -15.34 -4.85 -24.00
C ARG A 497 -16.46 -5.01 -22.96
N ALA A 498 -16.50 -4.14 -21.95
CA ALA A 498 -17.57 -4.15 -20.95
C ALA A 498 -18.92 -3.74 -21.56
N LEU A 499 -18.93 -2.71 -22.42
CA LEU A 499 -20.13 -2.27 -23.13
C LEU A 499 -20.64 -3.33 -24.10
N GLU A 500 -19.74 -3.99 -24.86
CA GLU A 500 -20.09 -5.13 -25.72
C GLU A 500 -20.70 -6.26 -24.91
N TYR A 501 -20.04 -6.67 -23.80
CA TYR A 501 -20.55 -7.75 -22.94
C TYR A 501 -21.96 -7.45 -22.42
N LEU A 502 -22.20 -6.19 -22.03
CA LEU A 502 -23.50 -5.78 -21.52
C LEU A 502 -24.56 -5.66 -22.63
N ALA A 503 -24.16 -5.43 -23.89
CA ALA A 503 -25.11 -5.35 -25.00
C ALA A 503 -25.88 -6.67 -25.18
N ASP A 504 -25.24 -7.80 -24.89
CA ASP A 504 -25.79 -9.15 -25.00
C ASP A 504 -26.61 -9.60 -23.76
N LYS A 505 -26.71 -8.80 -22.70
CA LYS A 505 -27.45 -9.07 -21.46
C LYS A 505 -28.71 -8.22 -21.37
#